data_e177b00e8cb780f97da9dbca5123fa59
#
_entry.id   e177b00e8cb780f97da9dbca5123fa59
#
_cell.length_a   1.000
_cell.length_b   1.000
_cell.length_c   1.000
_cell.angle_alpha   90.00
_cell.angle_beta   90.00
_cell.angle_gamma   90.00
#
_symmetry.space_group_name_H-M   'P 1'
#
loop_
_entity.id
_entity.type
_entity.pdbx_description
1 polymer ?
#
loop_
_entity_poly.entity_id
_entity_poly.type
_entity_poly.pdbx_seq_one_letter_code
_entity_poly.pdbx_strand_id
1 'polypeptide(L)'
;MTLIEFYDKARIENIAGALLARADKLILVGDQRKAMERSKPVYEELIKERGRSTEVCYVTVNKNNLQNIIEKLDEVIDGNDECIFDLTGGDDLFLVAAGTLIERFAGKVMCHRFNLKNSTVTDCDADGNTVSVESFDVSIEENIKLYGGRIIDNGYKFTFDDEFNRDANNIWSIAKNDLRYWNFCSITIKNIMENCNKAEGLNITYSADARDTTGRKGGSYGLNESFLRSLEASGLIHSLKYGDEVSFSFKNEAVMNVISTPGKMLEVIVASKLSEIKDELGNKLYNDIRVGVMIDWSSEDEQSPTLNEIDVLAMKDAIPIFISCKSGIFDADELYKLQTVATRFGEDYAKKVIVFTSPEMLRGNLEFIRGRADDMGIRRIENPDGISDAEFERLLKSVYLN
;
A
#
# COMPACT_ATOMS: atom_id res chain seq x y z
N MET A 1 27.23 19.75 0.99
CA MET A 1 27.06 18.72 2.03
C MET A 1 26.95 17.35 1.37
N THR A 2 27.69 16.35 1.87
CA THR A 2 27.73 14.97 1.33
C THR A 2 27.16 14.00 2.35
N LEU A 3 26.14 13.25 1.94
CA LEU A 3 25.56 12.15 2.71
C LEU A 3 26.28 10.85 2.35
N ILE A 4 26.80 10.14 3.35
CA ILE A 4 27.49 8.85 3.21
C ILE A 4 26.59 7.77 3.81
N GLU A 5 26.03 6.95 2.94
CA GLU A 5 25.07 5.90 3.26
C GLU A 5 25.72 4.53 3.24
N PHE A 6 25.61 3.77 4.30
CA PHE A 6 26.07 2.38 4.35
C PHE A 6 25.02 1.48 3.72
N TYR A 7 25.29 1.06 2.47
CA TYR A 7 24.33 0.32 1.65
C TYR A 7 23.88 -0.98 2.30
N ASP A 8 22.59 -1.08 2.54
CA ASP A 8 21.92 -2.25 3.12
C ASP A 8 20.94 -2.90 2.13
N LYS A 9 20.36 -4.04 2.50
CA LYS A 9 19.32 -4.71 1.74
C LYS A 9 18.01 -3.92 1.77
N ALA A 10 17.68 -3.30 2.89
CA ALA A 10 16.49 -2.50 3.08
C ALA A 10 16.56 -1.20 2.27
N ARG A 11 15.94 -1.18 1.11
CA ARG A 11 16.07 -0.07 0.15
C ARG A 11 15.60 1.26 0.69
N ILE A 12 14.57 1.25 1.54
CA ILE A 12 14.06 2.49 2.15
C ILE A 12 15.10 3.11 3.09
N GLU A 13 15.87 2.31 3.78
CA GLU A 13 16.92 2.79 4.67
C GLU A 13 18.02 3.51 3.89
N ASN A 14 18.40 2.99 2.72
CA ASN A 14 19.45 3.56 1.87
C ASN A 14 19.11 4.93 1.25
N ILE A 15 17.87 5.39 1.30
CA ILE A 15 17.46 6.63 0.62
C ILE A 15 16.74 7.61 1.54
N ALA A 16 16.24 7.16 2.69
CA ALA A 16 15.45 8.01 3.59
C ALA A 16 16.17 9.31 3.95
N GLY A 17 17.45 9.23 4.32
CA GLY A 17 18.29 10.40 4.60
C GLY A 17 18.40 11.34 3.41
N ALA A 18 18.60 10.83 2.21
CA ALA A 18 18.72 11.64 0.98
C ALA A 18 17.38 12.27 0.55
N LEU A 19 16.25 11.63 0.86
CA LEU A 19 14.94 12.20 0.59
C LEU A 19 14.56 13.32 1.58
N LEU A 20 15.15 13.37 2.76
CA LEU A 20 14.98 14.46 3.72
C LEU A 20 16.06 15.51 3.63
N ALA A 21 17.32 15.10 3.71
CA ALA A 21 18.47 16.02 3.72
C ALA A 21 18.62 16.75 2.38
N ARG A 22 19.06 17.99 2.45
CA ARG A 22 19.46 18.78 1.28
C ARG A 22 20.94 18.49 0.94
N ALA A 23 21.24 17.21 0.65
CA ALA A 23 22.57 16.82 0.27
C ALA A 23 22.82 17.11 -1.22
N ASP A 24 23.98 17.66 -1.54
CA ASP A 24 24.43 17.85 -2.93
C ASP A 24 24.91 16.52 -3.52
N LYS A 25 25.35 15.62 -2.65
CA LYS A 25 25.90 14.32 -3.02
C LYS A 25 25.46 13.22 -2.04
N LEU A 26 25.03 12.07 -2.59
CA LEU A 26 24.77 10.83 -1.88
C LEU A 26 25.84 9.81 -2.30
N ILE A 27 26.61 9.29 -1.34
CA ILE A 27 27.61 8.26 -1.59
C ILE A 27 27.19 6.97 -0.92
N LEU A 28 26.80 5.98 -1.72
CA LEU A 28 26.50 4.62 -1.27
C LEU A 28 27.82 3.87 -1.03
N VAL A 29 28.03 3.36 0.17
CA VAL A 29 29.25 2.62 0.53
C VAL A 29 28.88 1.19 0.90
N GLY A 30 29.44 0.20 0.16
CA GLY A 30 29.11 -1.21 0.40
C GLY A 30 29.98 -2.16 -0.41
N ASP A 31 29.76 -3.47 -0.24
CA ASP A 31 30.43 -4.53 -1.00
C ASP A 31 29.65 -4.97 -2.26
N GLN A 32 28.41 -4.56 -2.39
CA GLN A 32 27.47 -4.99 -3.42
C GLN A 32 27.44 -4.03 -4.62
N ARG A 33 28.57 -3.87 -5.30
CA ARG A 33 28.72 -2.93 -6.41
C ARG A 33 27.55 -2.98 -7.42
N LYS A 34 27.20 -4.18 -7.92
CA LYS A 34 26.12 -4.32 -8.91
C LYS A 34 24.73 -3.92 -8.39
N ALA A 35 24.49 -4.08 -7.09
CA ALA A 35 23.23 -3.67 -6.49
C ALA A 35 23.16 -2.14 -6.36
N MET A 36 24.24 -1.50 -5.90
CA MET A 36 24.35 -0.04 -5.83
C MET A 36 24.23 0.60 -7.23
N GLU A 37 24.90 0.03 -8.25
CA GLU A 37 24.78 0.48 -9.65
C GLU A 37 23.35 0.42 -10.18
N ARG A 38 22.59 -0.62 -9.85
CA ARG A 38 21.17 -0.74 -10.25
C ARG A 38 20.24 0.19 -9.46
N SER A 39 20.54 0.45 -8.19
CA SER A 39 19.71 1.33 -7.36
C SER A 39 19.88 2.81 -7.71
N LYS A 40 21.06 3.20 -8.21
CA LYS A 40 21.41 4.59 -8.52
C LYS A 40 20.34 5.32 -9.35
N PRO A 41 19.90 4.84 -10.55
CA PRO A 41 18.94 5.58 -11.37
C PRO A 41 17.59 5.76 -10.66
N VAL A 42 17.15 4.79 -9.88
CA VAL A 42 15.90 4.88 -9.10
C VAL A 42 16.02 5.93 -8.01
N TYR A 43 17.15 5.98 -7.32
CA TYR A 43 17.39 6.96 -6.26
C TYR A 43 17.48 8.38 -6.83
N GLU A 44 18.19 8.58 -7.95
CA GLU A 44 18.27 9.86 -8.66
C GLU A 44 16.88 10.35 -9.10
N GLU A 45 16.04 9.45 -9.60
CA GLU A 45 14.67 9.77 -10.02
C GLU A 45 13.81 10.20 -8.82
N LEU A 46 13.78 9.42 -7.73
CA LEU A 46 12.98 9.72 -6.54
C LEU A 46 13.42 11.04 -5.87
N ILE A 47 14.72 11.27 -5.77
CA ILE A 47 15.27 12.52 -5.22
C ILE A 47 14.85 13.72 -6.10
N LYS A 48 14.91 13.55 -7.44
CA LYS A 48 14.49 14.59 -8.39
C LYS A 48 12.99 14.87 -8.33
N GLU A 49 12.14 13.85 -8.15
CA GLU A 49 10.69 14.03 -7.99
C GLU A 49 10.33 14.84 -6.75
N ARG A 50 11.15 14.79 -5.70
CA ARG A 50 11.03 15.67 -4.52
C ARG A 50 11.65 17.07 -4.72
N GLY A 51 11.97 17.43 -5.98
CA GLY A 51 12.48 18.78 -6.34
C GLY A 51 13.93 19.01 -5.95
N ARG A 52 14.73 17.96 -5.80
CA ARG A 52 16.14 18.04 -5.41
C ARG A 52 17.07 17.60 -6.54
N SER A 53 18.31 18.09 -6.47
CA SER A 53 19.37 17.74 -7.43
C SER A 53 20.56 17.22 -6.63
N THR A 54 20.57 15.92 -6.35
CA THR A 54 21.63 15.24 -5.61
C THR A 54 22.34 14.29 -6.54
N GLU A 55 23.66 14.39 -6.63
CA GLU A 55 24.50 13.44 -7.35
C GLU A 55 24.57 12.12 -6.57
N VAL A 56 24.21 10.99 -7.19
CA VAL A 56 24.35 9.68 -6.54
C VAL A 56 25.61 8.98 -7.03
N CYS A 57 26.51 8.69 -6.09
CA CYS A 57 27.77 7.98 -6.32
C CYS A 57 27.80 6.68 -5.50
N TYR A 58 28.79 5.82 -5.76
CA TYR A 58 29.02 4.64 -4.92
C TYR A 58 30.50 4.36 -4.75
N VAL A 59 30.86 3.82 -3.58
CA VAL A 59 32.21 3.39 -3.21
C VAL A 59 32.17 1.93 -2.79
N THR A 60 32.98 1.10 -3.44
CA THR A 60 33.06 -0.33 -3.12
C THR A 60 34.15 -0.57 -2.08
N VAL A 61 33.79 -1.31 -1.02
CA VAL A 61 34.69 -1.69 0.07
C VAL A 61 34.69 -3.20 0.29
N ASN A 62 35.71 -3.71 0.98
CA ASN A 62 35.68 -5.04 1.54
C ASN A 62 35.06 -5.01 2.94
N LYS A 63 33.78 -5.38 3.05
CA LYS A 63 33.02 -5.31 4.31
C LYS A 63 33.58 -6.12 5.47
N ASN A 64 34.44 -7.11 5.19
CA ASN A 64 35.10 -7.94 6.19
C ASN A 64 36.48 -7.40 6.61
N ASN A 65 36.86 -6.21 6.15
CA ASN A 65 38.17 -5.61 6.43
C ASN A 65 37.99 -4.18 6.94
N LEU A 66 38.03 -4.01 8.26
CA LEU A 66 37.85 -2.71 8.91
C LEU A 66 38.86 -1.66 8.41
N GLN A 67 40.13 -2.05 8.20
CA GLN A 67 41.15 -1.13 7.70
C GLN A 67 40.80 -0.60 6.29
N ASN A 68 40.31 -1.47 5.39
CA ASN A 68 39.89 -1.07 4.06
C ASN A 68 38.66 -0.14 4.10
N ILE A 69 37.69 -0.40 4.99
CA ILE A 69 36.53 0.48 5.19
C ILE A 69 37.01 1.86 5.65
N ILE A 70 37.85 1.93 6.66
CA ILE A 70 38.40 3.19 7.19
C ILE A 70 39.14 3.97 6.10
N GLU A 71 40.05 3.33 5.36
CA GLU A 71 40.81 3.96 4.28
C GLU A 71 39.91 4.55 3.20
N LYS A 72 38.87 3.81 2.78
CA LYS A 72 37.95 4.28 1.74
C LYS A 72 37.02 5.41 2.23
N LEU A 73 36.57 5.36 3.45
CA LEU A 73 35.80 6.46 4.06
C LEU A 73 36.65 7.70 4.30
N ASP A 74 37.92 7.54 4.69
CA ASP A 74 38.90 8.60 4.84
C ASP A 74 39.08 9.37 3.51
N GLU A 75 39.30 8.62 2.39
CA GLU A 75 39.36 9.20 1.04
C GLU A 75 38.08 9.99 0.68
N VAL A 76 36.90 9.50 1.08
CA VAL A 76 35.62 10.17 0.85
C VAL A 76 35.51 11.46 1.65
N ILE A 77 35.86 11.43 2.94
CA ILE A 77 35.81 12.62 3.81
C ILE A 77 36.78 13.68 3.36
N ASP A 78 37.99 13.29 2.96
CA ASP A 78 39.03 14.24 2.48
C ASP A 78 38.58 14.95 1.20
N GLY A 79 37.87 14.27 0.33
CA GLY A 79 37.34 14.81 -0.93
C GLY A 79 36.09 15.69 -0.79
N ASN A 80 35.53 15.88 0.41
CA ASN A 80 34.28 16.62 0.63
C ASN A 80 34.41 17.56 1.86
N ASP A 81 33.74 18.69 1.80
CA ASP A 81 33.88 19.73 2.87
C ASP A 81 33.09 19.38 4.12
N GLU A 82 31.85 18.96 3.94
CA GLU A 82 30.92 18.57 5.02
C GLU A 82 30.33 17.19 4.73
N CYS A 83 30.44 16.27 5.68
CA CYS A 83 29.95 14.91 5.56
C CYS A 83 28.95 14.57 6.67
N ILE A 84 27.92 13.80 6.32
CA ILE A 84 27.01 13.18 7.27
C ILE A 84 27.07 11.68 7.05
N PHE A 85 27.40 10.90 8.08
CA PHE A 85 27.26 9.45 8.07
C PHE A 85 25.81 9.05 8.37
N ASP A 86 25.20 8.30 7.48
CA ASP A 86 23.96 7.60 7.79
C ASP A 86 24.27 6.28 8.52
N LEU A 87 23.88 6.24 9.80
CA LEU A 87 24.09 5.09 10.68
C LEU A 87 22.87 4.15 10.71
N THR A 88 21.96 4.28 9.74
CA THR A 88 20.74 3.47 9.68
C THR A 88 21.05 2.03 9.26
N GLY A 89 21.82 1.88 8.20
CA GLY A 89 22.22 0.60 7.64
C GLY A 89 23.69 0.25 7.91
N GLY A 90 24.12 -0.81 7.25
CA GLY A 90 25.50 -1.29 7.30
C GLY A 90 25.77 -2.37 8.36
N ASP A 91 26.80 -3.19 8.07
CA ASP A 91 27.28 -4.21 9.00
C ASP A 91 28.07 -3.58 10.15
N ASP A 92 28.32 -4.31 11.23
CA ASP A 92 28.98 -3.86 12.45
C ASP A 92 30.31 -3.12 12.20
N LEU A 93 31.13 -3.57 11.25
CA LEU A 93 32.41 -2.96 10.93
C LEU A 93 32.27 -1.57 10.30
N PHE A 94 31.17 -1.29 9.62
CA PHE A 94 30.88 0.08 9.10
C PHE A 94 30.63 1.05 10.25
N LEU A 95 29.86 0.62 11.26
CA LEU A 95 29.57 1.47 12.43
C LEU A 95 30.84 1.72 13.27
N VAL A 96 31.71 0.71 13.40
CA VAL A 96 33.01 0.88 14.06
C VAL A 96 33.90 1.85 13.29
N ALA A 97 33.95 1.72 11.95
CA ALA A 97 34.72 2.64 11.09
C ALA A 97 34.18 4.07 11.20
N ALA A 98 32.85 4.25 11.12
CA ALA A 98 32.20 5.55 11.25
C ALA A 98 32.53 6.20 12.60
N GLY A 99 32.38 5.49 13.72
CA GLY A 99 32.73 6.02 15.04
C GLY A 99 34.21 6.46 15.15
N THR A 100 35.14 5.68 14.57
CA THR A 100 36.56 6.05 14.52
C THR A 100 36.81 7.33 13.73
N LEU A 101 36.08 7.54 12.62
CA LEU A 101 36.25 8.69 11.73
C LEU A 101 35.53 9.93 12.26
N ILE A 102 34.37 9.78 12.91
CA ILE A 102 33.67 10.88 13.57
C ILE A 102 34.57 11.53 14.62
N GLU A 103 35.27 10.74 15.46
CA GLU A 103 36.24 11.25 16.42
C GLU A 103 37.42 11.95 15.73
N ARG A 104 37.97 11.34 14.67
CA ARG A 104 39.13 11.88 13.94
C ARG A 104 38.84 13.20 13.25
N PHE A 105 37.64 13.31 12.66
CA PHE A 105 37.19 14.46 11.87
C PHE A 105 36.12 15.29 12.59
N ALA A 106 36.23 15.41 13.93
CA ALA A 106 35.31 16.18 14.73
C ALA A 106 35.14 17.62 14.17
N GLY A 107 33.87 18.02 13.98
CA GLY A 107 33.51 19.31 13.38
C GLY A 107 33.41 19.31 11.85
N LYS A 108 33.84 18.26 11.14
CA LYS A 108 33.63 18.07 9.68
C LYS A 108 32.61 17.00 9.39
N VAL A 109 32.41 16.07 10.29
CA VAL A 109 31.52 14.91 10.14
C VAL A 109 30.43 14.96 11.21
N MET A 110 29.19 14.91 10.76
CA MET A 110 28.01 14.66 11.59
C MET A 110 27.49 13.26 11.32
N CYS A 111 26.53 12.80 12.10
CA CYS A 111 25.82 11.56 11.81
C CYS A 111 24.32 11.75 11.91
N HIS A 112 23.60 10.96 11.16
CA HIS A 112 22.18 10.79 11.34
C HIS A 112 21.76 9.32 11.34
N ARG A 113 20.55 9.08 11.77
CA ARG A 113 19.95 7.77 11.79
C ARG A 113 18.47 7.87 11.44
N PHE A 114 18.04 7.08 10.50
CA PHE A 114 16.63 6.85 10.23
C PHE A 114 16.09 5.75 11.15
N ASN A 115 14.95 6.01 11.77
CA ASN A 115 14.23 5.02 12.56
C ASN A 115 12.92 4.68 11.83
N LEU A 116 12.90 3.55 11.13
CA LEU A 116 11.74 3.13 10.36
C LEU A 116 10.49 2.91 11.22
N LYS A 117 10.66 2.49 12.48
CA LYS A 117 9.54 2.16 13.36
C LYS A 117 8.65 3.37 13.68
N ASN A 118 9.25 4.55 13.79
CA ASN A 118 8.53 5.81 14.00
C ASN A 118 8.71 6.79 12.85
N SER A 119 9.35 6.35 11.77
CA SER A 119 9.62 7.11 10.54
C SER A 119 10.23 8.49 10.81
N THR A 120 11.24 8.51 11.66
CA THR A 120 11.98 9.72 12.00
C THR A 120 13.45 9.61 11.63
N VAL A 121 14.02 10.72 11.14
CA VAL A 121 15.47 10.88 11.00
C VAL A 121 15.96 11.74 12.16
N THR A 122 17.01 11.30 12.83
CA THR A 122 17.63 11.98 13.96
C THR A 122 19.06 12.37 13.58
N ASP A 123 19.35 13.66 13.55
CA ASP A 123 20.69 14.19 13.35
C ASP A 123 21.40 14.32 14.68
N CYS A 124 22.66 13.94 14.71
CA CYS A 124 23.53 14.07 15.89
C CYS A 124 24.83 14.76 15.51
N ASP A 125 25.33 15.58 16.45
CA ASP A 125 26.67 16.15 16.37
C ASP A 125 27.77 15.11 16.71
N ALA A 126 29.05 15.54 16.63
CA ALA A 126 30.17 14.64 16.92
C ALA A 126 30.23 14.19 18.38
N ASP A 127 29.61 14.91 19.29
CA ASP A 127 29.52 14.60 20.72
C ASP A 127 28.31 13.67 21.03
N GLY A 128 27.50 13.35 20.00
CA GLY A 128 26.31 12.49 20.12
C GLY A 128 25.06 13.21 20.62
N ASN A 129 25.07 14.55 20.68
CA ASN A 129 23.87 15.29 21.06
C ASN A 129 22.91 15.35 19.86
N THR A 130 21.62 15.16 20.12
CA THR A 130 20.59 15.32 19.09
C THR A 130 20.47 16.79 18.69
N VAL A 131 20.69 17.06 17.39
CA VAL A 131 20.59 18.40 16.80
C VAL A 131 19.20 18.63 16.23
N SER A 132 18.65 17.63 15.53
CA SER A 132 17.31 17.69 14.94
C SER A 132 16.63 16.33 14.94
N VAL A 133 15.29 16.34 14.84
CA VAL A 133 14.47 15.15 14.57
C VAL A 133 13.41 15.57 13.55
N GLU A 134 13.41 14.93 12.40
CA GLU A 134 12.44 15.17 11.32
C GLU A 134 11.60 13.93 11.05
N SER A 135 10.29 14.13 10.79
CA SER A 135 9.42 13.05 10.33
C SER A 135 9.60 12.80 8.85
N PHE A 136 9.46 11.56 8.44
CA PHE A 136 9.65 11.11 7.08
C PHE A 136 8.46 10.25 6.62
N ASP A 137 7.94 10.53 5.46
CA ASP A 137 6.89 9.76 4.82
C ASP A 137 7.25 9.40 3.38
N VAL A 138 6.60 8.38 2.86
CA VAL A 138 6.73 7.89 1.49
C VAL A 138 5.33 7.64 0.93
N SER A 139 5.08 8.05 -0.29
CA SER A 139 3.85 7.70 -0.99
C SER A 139 3.87 6.25 -1.49
N ILE A 140 2.71 5.70 -1.80
CA ILE A 140 2.59 4.37 -2.43
C ILE A 140 3.41 4.32 -3.72
N GLU A 141 3.37 5.37 -4.52
CA GLU A 141 4.07 5.42 -5.81
C GLU A 141 5.59 5.42 -5.64
N GLU A 142 6.12 6.24 -4.72
CA GLU A 142 7.54 6.24 -4.37
C GLU A 142 7.99 4.89 -3.83
N ASN A 143 7.18 4.27 -2.95
CA ASN A 143 7.50 2.94 -2.41
C ASN A 143 7.57 1.88 -3.51
N ILE A 144 6.56 1.78 -4.37
CA ILE A 144 6.54 0.79 -5.46
C ILE A 144 7.72 1.01 -6.42
N LYS A 145 7.99 2.27 -6.78
CA LYS A 145 9.13 2.64 -7.64
C LYS A 145 10.48 2.27 -7.00
N LEU A 146 10.64 2.54 -5.71
CA LEU A 146 11.85 2.21 -4.95
C LEU A 146 12.21 0.72 -5.07
N TYR A 147 11.20 -0.15 -5.09
CA TYR A 147 11.39 -1.59 -5.22
C TYR A 147 11.36 -2.09 -6.69
N GLY A 148 11.38 -1.17 -7.65
CA GLY A 148 11.48 -1.48 -9.08
C GLY A 148 10.16 -1.95 -9.70
N GLY A 149 9.03 -1.63 -9.09
CA GLY A 149 7.71 -1.80 -9.68
C GLY A 149 7.20 -0.50 -10.28
N ARG A 150 6.12 -0.60 -11.04
CA ARG A 150 5.36 0.55 -11.54
C ARG A 150 3.87 0.30 -11.36
N ILE A 151 3.14 1.34 -11.00
CA ILE A 151 1.69 1.27 -10.89
C ILE A 151 1.10 1.44 -12.29
N ILE A 152 0.20 0.51 -12.64
CA ILE A 152 -0.59 0.57 -13.87
C ILE A 152 -1.97 1.11 -13.50
N ASP A 153 -2.45 2.09 -14.25
CA ASP A 153 -3.81 2.62 -14.09
C ASP A 153 -4.83 1.54 -14.48
N ASN A 154 -5.58 1.08 -13.49
CA ASN A 154 -6.65 0.09 -13.68
C ASN A 154 -8.04 0.72 -13.89
N GLY A 155 -8.10 2.05 -14.05
CA GLY A 155 -9.34 2.80 -14.25
C GLY A 155 -10.15 3.10 -12.97
N TYR A 156 -9.74 2.61 -11.80
CA TYR A 156 -10.41 2.89 -10.53
C TYR A 156 -9.67 4.00 -9.77
N LYS A 157 -10.25 5.21 -9.78
CA LYS A 157 -9.75 6.34 -8.98
C LYS A 157 -10.78 6.70 -7.93
N PHE A 158 -10.48 6.38 -6.67
CA PHE A 158 -11.29 6.76 -5.53
C PHE A 158 -10.62 7.91 -4.78
N THR A 159 -11.38 8.96 -4.50
CA THR A 159 -10.95 10.06 -3.62
C THR A 159 -11.70 9.93 -2.31
N PHE A 160 -10.99 9.71 -1.22
CA PHE A 160 -11.58 9.51 0.11
C PHE A 160 -11.85 10.87 0.77
N ASP A 161 -12.86 11.58 0.24
CA ASP A 161 -13.45 12.76 0.85
C ASP A 161 -14.69 12.41 1.68
N ASP A 162 -15.27 13.37 2.36
CA ASP A 162 -16.46 13.18 3.23
C ASP A 162 -17.68 12.69 2.47
N GLU A 163 -17.82 13.04 1.19
CA GLU A 163 -18.94 12.59 0.37
C GLU A 163 -18.76 11.12 -0.03
N PHE A 164 -17.59 10.75 -0.51
CA PHE A 164 -17.31 9.37 -0.88
C PHE A 164 -17.35 8.43 0.33
N ASN A 165 -16.78 8.84 1.47
CA ASN A 165 -16.81 8.05 2.71
C ASN A 165 -18.23 7.83 3.20
N ARG A 166 -19.13 8.82 3.07
CA ARG A 166 -20.56 8.66 3.35
C ARG A 166 -21.21 7.64 2.42
N ASP A 167 -20.94 7.71 1.12
CA ASP A 167 -21.45 6.75 0.15
C ASP A 167 -20.94 5.33 0.42
N ALA A 168 -19.66 5.17 0.73
CA ALA A 168 -19.06 3.89 1.13
C ALA A 168 -19.74 3.31 2.39
N ASN A 169 -19.99 4.13 3.41
CA ASN A 169 -20.69 3.73 4.62
C ASN A 169 -22.18 3.36 4.35
N ASN A 170 -22.86 4.06 3.43
CA ASN A 170 -24.20 3.72 2.99
C ASN A 170 -24.24 2.37 2.28
N ILE A 171 -23.30 2.14 1.35
CA ILE A 171 -23.12 0.86 0.66
C ILE A 171 -22.89 -0.26 1.68
N TRP A 172 -21.97 -0.05 2.63
CA TRP A 172 -21.66 -1.02 3.68
C TRP A 172 -22.88 -1.35 4.55
N SER A 173 -23.65 -0.34 4.93
CA SER A 173 -24.85 -0.51 5.74
C SER A 173 -25.92 -1.39 5.06
N ILE A 174 -26.01 -1.31 3.72
CA ILE A 174 -26.92 -2.18 2.95
C ILE A 174 -26.31 -3.57 2.80
N ALA A 175 -25.03 -3.66 2.43
CA ALA A 175 -24.35 -4.90 2.11
C ALA A 175 -24.21 -5.84 3.31
N LYS A 176 -23.87 -5.31 4.50
CA LYS A 176 -23.63 -6.12 5.72
C LYS A 176 -24.86 -6.85 6.24
N ASN A 177 -26.07 -6.45 5.84
CA ASN A 177 -27.29 -7.14 6.24
C ASN A 177 -27.42 -8.53 5.58
N ASP A 178 -26.96 -8.67 4.33
CA ASP A 178 -26.88 -9.94 3.62
C ASP A 178 -25.82 -9.86 2.53
N LEU A 179 -24.57 -10.20 2.88
CA LEU A 179 -23.43 -10.16 1.95
C LEU A 179 -23.56 -11.13 0.77
N ARG A 180 -24.27 -12.26 0.96
CA ARG A 180 -24.47 -13.20 -0.14
C ARG A 180 -25.41 -12.61 -1.17
N TYR A 181 -26.47 -11.98 -0.69
CA TYR A 181 -27.41 -11.29 -1.57
C TYR A 181 -26.78 -10.05 -2.23
N TRP A 182 -25.97 -9.27 -1.48
CA TRP A 182 -25.18 -8.19 -2.05
C TRP A 182 -24.29 -8.65 -3.20
N ASN A 183 -23.49 -9.71 -2.99
CA ASN A 183 -22.61 -10.26 -4.03
C ASN A 183 -23.39 -10.73 -5.24
N PHE A 184 -24.54 -11.37 -5.03
CA PHE A 184 -25.45 -11.76 -6.10
C PHE A 184 -25.94 -10.53 -6.89
N CYS A 185 -26.39 -9.47 -6.21
CA CYS A 185 -26.87 -8.24 -6.85
C CYS A 185 -25.73 -7.55 -7.64
N SER A 186 -24.54 -7.48 -7.09
CA SER A 186 -23.36 -6.90 -7.74
C SER A 186 -23.02 -7.64 -9.04
N ILE A 187 -22.97 -8.98 -9.01
CA ILE A 187 -22.76 -9.81 -10.22
C ILE A 187 -23.90 -9.60 -11.24
N THR A 188 -25.14 -9.52 -10.77
CA THR A 188 -26.29 -9.28 -11.63
C THR A 188 -26.23 -7.93 -12.32
N ILE A 189 -25.91 -6.86 -11.58
CA ILE A 189 -25.74 -5.52 -12.13
C ILE A 189 -24.61 -5.49 -13.17
N LYS A 190 -23.46 -6.11 -12.86
CA LYS A 190 -22.36 -6.24 -13.82
C LYS A 190 -22.82 -6.90 -15.10
N ASN A 191 -23.52 -8.04 -15.02
CA ASN A 191 -24.01 -8.78 -16.18
C ASN A 191 -25.03 -7.94 -16.99
N ILE A 192 -25.90 -7.18 -16.30
CA ILE A 192 -26.83 -6.26 -16.97
C ILE A 192 -26.05 -5.20 -17.75
N MET A 193 -25.05 -4.58 -17.15
CA MET A 193 -24.22 -3.56 -17.82
C MET A 193 -23.46 -4.09 -19.03
N GLU A 194 -22.93 -5.31 -18.94
CA GLU A 194 -22.16 -5.94 -20.03
C GLU A 194 -23.05 -6.40 -21.19
N ASN A 195 -24.29 -6.83 -20.91
CA ASN A 195 -25.16 -7.47 -21.89
C ASN A 195 -26.36 -6.63 -22.34
N CYS A 196 -26.67 -5.53 -21.67
CA CYS A 196 -27.76 -4.65 -22.05
C CYS A 196 -27.25 -3.51 -22.93
N ASN A 197 -27.69 -3.49 -24.21
CA ASN A 197 -27.40 -2.41 -25.18
C ASN A 197 -27.94 -1.02 -24.77
N LYS A 198 -28.51 -0.89 -23.58
CA LYS A 198 -29.12 0.33 -23.04
C LYS A 198 -28.42 0.86 -21.79
N ALA A 199 -27.20 0.38 -21.47
CA ALA A 199 -26.36 1.00 -20.46
C ALA A 199 -25.58 2.15 -21.11
N GLU A 200 -26.00 3.39 -20.84
CA GLU A 200 -25.33 4.60 -21.32
C GLU A 200 -24.81 5.40 -20.13
N GLY A 201 -23.51 5.40 -19.93
CA GLY A 201 -22.89 6.10 -18.81
C GLY A 201 -23.39 5.56 -17.48
N LEU A 202 -24.01 6.41 -16.67
CA LEU A 202 -24.55 6.06 -15.34
C LEU A 202 -25.96 5.45 -15.39
N ASN A 203 -26.61 5.42 -16.55
CA ASN A 203 -27.99 4.98 -16.69
C ASN A 203 -28.06 3.49 -17.01
N ILE A 204 -28.95 2.78 -16.34
CA ILE A 204 -29.26 1.38 -16.60
C ILE A 204 -30.75 1.25 -16.92
N THR A 205 -31.05 0.47 -17.97
CA THR A 205 -32.41 0.05 -18.30
C THR A 205 -32.38 -1.41 -18.73
N TYR A 206 -33.22 -2.25 -18.14
CA TYR A 206 -33.31 -3.67 -18.48
C TYR A 206 -34.75 -4.20 -18.28
N SER A 207 -35.11 -5.27 -18.99
CA SER A 207 -36.38 -5.96 -18.76
C SER A 207 -36.34 -6.76 -17.46
N ALA A 208 -37.37 -6.68 -16.63
CA ALA A 208 -37.49 -7.46 -15.39
C ALA A 208 -37.45 -8.98 -15.64
N ASP A 209 -37.87 -9.42 -16.83
CA ASP A 209 -37.80 -10.82 -17.27
C ASP A 209 -36.47 -11.19 -17.97
N ALA A 210 -35.50 -10.27 -18.01
CA ALA A 210 -34.20 -10.54 -18.60
C ALA A 210 -33.55 -11.74 -17.90
N ARG A 211 -33.41 -12.83 -18.65
CA ARG A 211 -32.77 -14.05 -18.17
C ARG A 211 -31.27 -13.91 -18.36
N ASP A 212 -30.52 -14.40 -17.39
CA ASP A 212 -29.07 -14.58 -17.56
C ASP A 212 -28.77 -15.34 -18.86
N THR A 213 -28.00 -14.73 -19.74
CA THR A 213 -27.55 -15.30 -21.03
C THR A 213 -26.61 -16.50 -20.83
N THR A 214 -26.17 -16.79 -19.61
CA THR A 214 -25.29 -17.93 -19.29
C THR A 214 -25.99 -19.28 -19.29
N GLY A 215 -27.31 -19.33 -19.52
CA GLY A 215 -28.05 -20.55 -19.76
C GLY A 215 -28.23 -21.49 -18.57
N ARG A 216 -27.97 -21.06 -17.35
CA ARG A 216 -28.23 -21.84 -16.12
C ARG A 216 -29.74 -21.90 -15.88
N LYS A 217 -30.27 -23.10 -15.91
CA LYS A 217 -31.70 -23.39 -15.64
C LYS A 217 -32.09 -22.97 -14.22
N GLY A 218 -33.04 -22.06 -14.09
CA GLY A 218 -33.83 -21.89 -12.89
C GLY A 218 -33.60 -20.60 -12.15
N GLY A 219 -34.30 -19.57 -12.53
CA GLY A 219 -34.52 -18.36 -11.75
C GLY A 219 -34.55 -17.11 -12.61
N SER A 220 -35.58 -16.30 -12.41
CA SER A 220 -35.58 -14.91 -12.84
C SER A 220 -34.50 -14.20 -12.03
N TYR A 221 -33.41 -13.79 -12.67
CA TYR A 221 -32.37 -12.97 -12.03
C TYR A 221 -32.81 -11.49 -12.00
N GLY A 222 -34.02 -11.24 -11.47
CA GLY A 222 -34.45 -9.88 -11.20
C GLY A 222 -33.80 -9.32 -9.95
N LEU A 223 -33.22 -8.12 -10.03
CA LEU A 223 -32.89 -7.39 -8.82
C LEU A 223 -34.17 -7.11 -8.04
N ASN A 224 -34.17 -7.43 -6.75
CA ASN A 224 -35.35 -7.22 -5.91
C ASN A 224 -35.65 -5.71 -5.76
N GLU A 225 -36.91 -5.32 -5.88
CA GLU A 225 -37.34 -3.92 -5.70
C GLU A 225 -36.87 -3.34 -4.37
N SER A 226 -36.98 -4.11 -3.28
CA SER A 226 -36.54 -3.63 -1.97
C SER A 226 -35.07 -3.28 -1.89
N PHE A 227 -34.21 -4.00 -2.61
CA PHE A 227 -32.78 -3.70 -2.72
C PHE A 227 -32.56 -2.40 -3.49
N LEU A 228 -33.16 -2.24 -4.66
CA LEU A 228 -33.04 -1.01 -5.44
C LEU A 228 -33.62 0.21 -4.70
N ARG A 229 -34.73 0.04 -3.97
CA ARG A 229 -35.30 1.07 -3.11
C ARG A 229 -34.34 1.44 -1.96
N SER A 230 -33.61 0.48 -1.40
CA SER A 230 -32.61 0.77 -0.37
C SER A 230 -31.44 1.60 -0.93
N LEU A 231 -30.98 1.30 -2.14
CA LEU A 231 -29.97 2.12 -2.82
C LEU A 231 -30.49 3.54 -3.12
N GLU A 232 -31.74 3.68 -3.58
CA GLU A 232 -32.36 4.98 -3.85
C GLU A 232 -32.55 5.80 -2.58
N ALA A 233 -33.07 5.19 -1.50
CA ALA A 233 -33.24 5.84 -0.21
C ALA A 233 -31.94 6.33 0.42
N SER A 234 -30.82 5.65 0.11
CA SER A 234 -29.47 6.03 0.54
C SER A 234 -28.78 7.01 -0.42
N GLY A 235 -29.47 7.45 -1.49
CA GLY A 235 -28.95 8.40 -2.47
C GLY A 235 -27.85 7.83 -3.38
N LEU A 236 -27.68 6.51 -3.46
CA LEU A 236 -26.68 5.84 -4.27
C LEU A 236 -27.12 5.67 -5.73
N ILE A 237 -28.44 5.62 -5.95
CA ILE A 237 -29.09 5.66 -7.26
C ILE A 237 -30.26 6.65 -7.22
N HIS A 238 -30.76 7.06 -8.39
CA HIS A 238 -31.91 7.94 -8.52
C HIS A 238 -32.79 7.56 -9.71
N SER A 239 -33.99 8.17 -9.76
CA SER A 239 -34.95 8.00 -10.86
C SER A 239 -35.37 6.53 -11.05
N LEU A 240 -35.45 5.78 -9.96
CA LEU A 240 -35.83 4.37 -10.02
C LEU A 240 -37.27 4.20 -10.53
N LYS A 241 -37.42 3.48 -11.63
CA LYS A 241 -38.68 2.95 -12.12
C LYS A 241 -38.60 1.44 -12.03
N TYR A 242 -39.61 0.82 -11.42
CA TYR A 242 -39.68 -0.63 -11.24
C TYR A 242 -41.00 -1.17 -11.77
N GLY A 243 -40.95 -2.06 -12.76
CA GLY A 243 -42.08 -2.66 -13.46
C GLY A 243 -41.58 -3.71 -14.45
N ASP A 244 -42.26 -3.87 -15.57
CA ASP A 244 -41.85 -4.79 -16.66
C ASP A 244 -40.49 -4.37 -17.25
N GLU A 245 -40.19 -3.08 -17.25
CA GLU A 245 -38.87 -2.52 -17.49
C GLU A 245 -38.39 -1.82 -16.20
N VAL A 246 -37.16 -2.12 -15.78
CA VAL A 246 -36.52 -1.51 -14.64
C VAL A 246 -35.48 -0.52 -15.15
N SER A 247 -35.52 0.72 -14.61
CA SER A 247 -34.51 1.74 -14.96
C SER A 247 -34.13 2.57 -13.75
N PHE A 248 -32.87 2.97 -13.68
CA PHE A 248 -32.32 3.88 -12.68
C PHE A 248 -30.98 4.48 -13.16
N SER A 249 -30.51 5.49 -12.45
CA SER A 249 -29.20 6.11 -12.68
C SER A 249 -28.36 6.00 -11.42
N PHE A 250 -27.08 5.62 -11.56
CA PHE A 250 -26.13 5.72 -10.44
C PHE A 250 -25.84 7.18 -10.10
N LYS A 251 -25.54 7.46 -8.84
CA LYS A 251 -25.16 8.79 -8.36
C LYS A 251 -23.94 9.34 -9.10
N ASN A 252 -22.90 8.52 -9.27
CA ASN A 252 -21.65 8.83 -9.96
C ASN A 252 -20.91 7.56 -10.35
N GLU A 253 -19.78 7.70 -11.07
CA GLU A 253 -18.96 6.59 -11.51
C GLU A 253 -18.35 5.79 -10.34
N ALA A 254 -17.95 6.45 -9.26
CA ALA A 254 -17.37 5.76 -8.12
C ALA A 254 -18.39 4.81 -7.47
N VAL A 255 -19.62 5.27 -7.22
CA VAL A 255 -20.72 4.44 -6.70
C VAL A 255 -21.05 3.31 -7.69
N MET A 256 -21.13 3.61 -8.99
CA MET A 256 -21.36 2.61 -10.02
C MET A 256 -20.29 1.51 -9.96
N ASN A 257 -19.02 1.88 -9.93
CA ASN A 257 -17.89 0.94 -9.89
C ASN A 257 -17.93 0.05 -8.64
N VAL A 258 -18.23 0.61 -7.48
CA VAL A 258 -18.32 -0.18 -6.23
C VAL A 258 -19.48 -1.17 -6.28
N ILE A 259 -20.66 -0.75 -6.76
CA ILE A 259 -21.85 -1.60 -6.78
C ILE A 259 -21.77 -2.67 -7.87
N SER A 260 -21.21 -2.34 -9.05
CA SER A 260 -21.18 -3.25 -10.20
C SER A 260 -19.94 -4.15 -10.26
N THR A 261 -18.95 -3.96 -9.39
CA THR A 261 -17.75 -4.81 -9.36
C THR A 261 -17.80 -5.75 -8.16
N PRO A 262 -17.99 -7.06 -8.37
CA PRO A 262 -18.04 -8.04 -7.28
C PRO A 262 -16.77 -7.98 -6.42
N GLY A 263 -16.94 -7.93 -5.08
CA GLY A 263 -15.83 -7.84 -4.13
C GLY A 263 -15.38 -6.40 -3.81
N LYS A 264 -15.55 -5.45 -4.72
CA LYS A 264 -15.04 -4.07 -4.59
C LYS A 264 -15.59 -3.33 -3.37
N MET A 265 -16.80 -3.63 -2.95
CA MET A 265 -17.41 -3.03 -1.75
C MET A 265 -16.55 -3.23 -0.50
N LEU A 266 -16.01 -4.44 -0.26
CA LEU A 266 -15.19 -4.70 0.92
C LEU A 266 -13.85 -3.95 0.87
N GLU A 267 -13.23 -3.87 -0.30
CA GLU A 267 -12.01 -3.11 -0.51
C GLU A 267 -12.23 -1.62 -0.22
N VAL A 268 -13.31 -1.06 -0.75
CA VAL A 268 -13.63 0.36 -0.61
C VAL A 268 -13.98 0.71 0.83
N ILE A 269 -14.76 -0.12 1.54
CA ILE A 269 -15.07 0.18 2.94
C ILE A 269 -13.85 0.10 3.85
N VAL A 270 -12.95 -0.86 3.61
CA VAL A 270 -11.66 -0.94 4.32
C VAL A 270 -10.85 0.34 4.09
N ALA A 271 -10.69 0.77 2.84
CA ALA A 271 -9.93 1.96 2.50
C ALA A 271 -10.59 3.25 3.03
N SER A 272 -11.92 3.37 2.93
CA SER A 272 -12.68 4.48 3.49
C SER A 272 -12.44 4.62 5.00
N LYS A 273 -12.58 3.52 5.74
CA LYS A 273 -12.33 3.54 7.19
C LYS A 273 -10.88 3.86 7.53
N LEU A 274 -9.89 3.34 6.80
CA LEU A 274 -8.49 3.73 6.98
C LEU A 274 -8.29 5.24 6.78
N SER A 275 -8.96 5.85 5.81
CA SER A 275 -8.86 7.28 5.51
C SER A 275 -9.40 8.20 6.61
N GLU A 276 -10.28 7.68 7.47
CA GLU A 276 -10.91 8.40 8.59
C GLU A 276 -10.15 8.20 9.91
N ILE A 277 -9.28 7.17 10.01
CA ILE A 277 -8.53 6.89 11.24
C ILE A 277 -7.51 8.01 11.51
N LYS A 278 -7.53 8.48 12.77
CA LYS A 278 -6.65 9.54 13.25
C LYS A 278 -5.72 9.04 14.35
N ASP A 279 -4.55 9.66 14.42
CA ASP A 279 -3.61 9.52 15.51
C ASP A 279 -4.10 10.22 16.79
N GLU A 280 -3.29 10.20 17.84
CA GLU A 280 -3.63 10.85 19.13
C GLU A 280 -3.64 12.38 19.04
N LEU A 281 -3.00 12.95 18.02
CA LEU A 281 -2.95 14.39 17.76
C LEU A 281 -4.09 14.86 16.84
N GLY A 282 -4.90 13.93 16.31
CA GLY A 282 -6.02 14.20 15.41
C GLY A 282 -5.63 14.29 13.93
N ASN A 283 -4.40 13.99 13.57
CA ASN A 283 -3.94 13.90 12.18
C ASN A 283 -4.36 12.57 11.56
N LYS A 284 -4.46 12.51 10.22
CA LYS A 284 -4.66 11.24 9.52
C LYS A 284 -3.52 10.28 9.83
N LEU A 285 -3.87 9.04 10.22
CA LEU A 285 -2.88 8.03 10.58
C LEU A 285 -2.15 7.47 9.36
N TYR A 286 -2.83 7.38 8.22
CA TYR A 286 -2.30 6.87 6.96
C TYR A 286 -2.14 8.02 5.97
N ASN A 287 -0.95 8.18 5.42
CA ASN A 287 -0.60 9.31 4.53
C ASN A 287 -0.98 9.07 3.06
N ASP A 288 -1.05 7.81 2.61
CA ASP A 288 -1.52 7.44 1.27
C ASP A 288 -2.33 6.15 1.33
N ILE A 289 -3.46 6.08 0.60
CA ILE A 289 -4.35 4.92 0.56
C ILE A 289 -4.88 4.78 -0.87
N ARG A 290 -4.76 3.58 -1.44
CA ARG A 290 -5.28 3.26 -2.78
C ARG A 290 -6.00 1.91 -2.79
N VAL A 291 -6.99 1.77 -3.65
CA VAL A 291 -7.81 0.56 -3.86
C VAL A 291 -7.52 -0.02 -5.23
N GLY A 292 -7.40 -1.34 -5.31
CA GLY A 292 -7.22 -2.06 -6.56
C GLY A 292 -5.93 -1.68 -7.27
N VAL A 293 -4.82 -1.61 -6.53
CA VAL A 293 -3.52 -1.17 -7.08
C VAL A 293 -2.94 -2.27 -7.95
N MET A 294 -2.87 -2.02 -9.25
CA MET A 294 -2.22 -2.93 -10.19
C MET A 294 -0.74 -2.57 -10.31
N ILE A 295 0.13 -3.50 -9.97
CA ILE A 295 1.58 -3.32 -10.04
C ILE A 295 2.16 -4.24 -11.10
N ASP A 296 2.97 -3.67 -11.99
CA ASP A 296 3.86 -4.40 -12.87
C ASP A 296 5.28 -4.36 -12.29
N TRP A 297 5.90 -5.52 -12.15
CA TRP A 297 7.29 -5.67 -11.69
C TRP A 297 8.15 -6.52 -12.63
N SER A 298 7.68 -6.68 -13.88
CA SER A 298 8.47 -7.37 -14.92
C SER A 298 9.78 -6.64 -15.14
N SER A 299 10.84 -7.41 -15.44
CA SER A 299 12.08 -6.82 -15.95
C SER A 299 11.83 -6.26 -17.36
N GLU A 300 12.64 -5.28 -17.78
CA GLU A 300 12.55 -4.69 -19.11
C GLU A 300 12.73 -5.73 -20.24
N ASP A 301 13.39 -6.85 -19.94
CA ASP A 301 13.66 -7.94 -20.88
C ASP A 301 12.53 -8.98 -20.95
N GLU A 302 11.50 -8.90 -20.08
CA GLU A 302 10.40 -9.86 -20.06
C GLU A 302 9.36 -9.52 -21.15
N GLN A 303 9.00 -10.55 -21.95
CA GLN A 303 8.01 -10.39 -23.02
C GLN A 303 6.56 -10.26 -22.50
N SER A 304 6.31 -10.59 -21.24
CA SER A 304 4.98 -10.56 -20.62
C SER A 304 5.07 -9.87 -19.27
N PRO A 305 4.12 -8.94 -18.97
CA PRO A 305 4.10 -8.23 -17.71
C PRO A 305 3.79 -9.18 -16.55
N THR A 306 4.52 -9.05 -15.45
CA THR A 306 4.21 -9.71 -14.19
C THR A 306 3.29 -8.80 -13.37
N LEU A 307 1.99 -8.98 -13.56
CA LEU A 307 0.96 -8.15 -12.94
C LEU A 307 0.48 -8.74 -11.64
N ASN A 308 0.35 -7.90 -10.62
CA ASN A 308 -0.32 -8.23 -9.36
C ASN A 308 -1.25 -7.11 -8.96
N GLU A 309 -2.49 -7.49 -8.61
CA GLU A 309 -3.46 -6.59 -8.00
C GLU A 309 -3.37 -6.69 -6.48
N ILE A 310 -3.40 -5.53 -5.82
CA ILE A 310 -3.49 -5.40 -4.36
C ILE A 310 -4.83 -4.75 -4.06
N ASP A 311 -5.67 -5.45 -3.31
CA ASP A 311 -7.04 -5.02 -3.03
C ASP A 311 -7.07 -3.64 -2.33
N VAL A 312 -6.25 -3.44 -1.28
CA VAL A 312 -6.00 -2.13 -0.65
C VAL A 312 -4.52 -2.03 -0.26
N LEU A 313 -3.90 -0.92 -0.64
CA LEU A 313 -2.54 -0.56 -0.24
C LEU A 313 -2.58 0.76 0.51
N ALA A 314 -1.98 0.81 1.69
CA ALA A 314 -1.87 2.01 2.51
C ALA A 314 -0.43 2.25 2.95
N MET A 315 -0.09 3.51 3.19
CA MET A 315 1.19 3.90 3.81
C MET A 315 0.92 4.49 5.18
N LYS A 316 1.65 4.03 6.19
CA LYS A 316 1.80 4.70 7.47
C LYS A 316 3.24 5.22 7.52
N ASP A 317 3.41 6.51 7.27
CA ASP A 317 4.72 7.13 7.08
C ASP A 317 5.52 6.40 5.97
N ALA A 318 6.58 5.67 6.31
CA ALA A 318 7.39 4.89 5.36
C ALA A 318 7.08 3.38 5.37
N ILE A 319 6.07 2.94 6.12
CA ILE A 319 5.71 1.52 6.25
C ILE A 319 4.53 1.18 5.35
N PRO A 320 4.69 0.32 4.34
CA PRO A 320 3.58 -0.12 3.49
C PRO A 320 2.73 -1.19 4.19
N ILE A 321 1.43 -1.09 3.99
CA ILE A 321 0.42 -2.00 4.54
C ILE A 321 -0.36 -2.60 3.39
N PHE A 322 -0.15 -3.89 3.14
CA PHE A 322 -0.79 -4.66 2.09
C PHE A 322 -2.00 -5.38 2.66
N ILE A 323 -3.18 -5.12 2.10
CA ILE A 323 -4.44 -5.67 2.59
C ILE A 323 -5.12 -6.44 1.46
N SER A 324 -5.42 -7.71 1.72
CA SER A 324 -6.29 -8.51 0.85
C SER A 324 -7.69 -8.57 1.43
N CYS A 325 -8.71 -8.35 0.59
CA CYS A 325 -10.12 -8.30 0.95
C CYS A 325 -10.90 -9.44 0.27
N LYS A 326 -11.54 -10.30 1.06
CA LYS A 326 -12.26 -11.47 0.52
C LYS A 326 -13.71 -11.52 1.03
N SER A 327 -14.64 -11.30 0.13
CA SER A 327 -16.09 -11.34 0.42
C SER A 327 -16.74 -12.69 0.08
N GLY A 328 -15.94 -13.75 -0.08
CA GLY A 328 -16.41 -15.07 -0.45
C GLY A 328 -15.42 -16.18 -0.09
N ILE A 329 -15.53 -17.32 -0.75
CA ILE A 329 -14.62 -18.46 -0.53
C ILE A 329 -13.26 -18.15 -1.14
N PHE A 330 -12.21 -18.39 -0.40
CA PHE A 330 -10.82 -18.32 -0.83
C PHE A 330 -10.00 -19.47 -0.23
N ASP A 331 -8.79 -19.68 -0.69
CA ASP A 331 -7.85 -20.69 -0.21
C ASP A 331 -6.54 -20.04 0.27
N ALA A 332 -5.61 -20.89 0.71
CA ALA A 332 -4.32 -20.42 1.24
C ALA A 332 -3.44 -19.74 0.17
N ASP A 333 -3.71 -19.93 -1.12
CA ASP A 333 -2.93 -19.29 -2.20
C ASP A 333 -3.01 -17.76 -2.12
N GLU A 334 -4.13 -17.22 -1.60
CA GLU A 334 -4.28 -15.78 -1.37
C GLU A 334 -3.28 -15.27 -0.31
N LEU A 335 -2.98 -16.06 0.72
CA LEU A 335 -1.97 -15.70 1.72
C LEU A 335 -0.55 -15.70 1.11
N TYR A 336 -0.25 -16.69 0.24
CA TYR A 336 1.05 -16.75 -0.44
C TYR A 336 1.22 -15.59 -1.43
N LYS A 337 0.19 -15.20 -2.16
CA LYS A 337 0.20 -14.02 -3.03
C LYS A 337 0.47 -12.75 -2.23
N LEU A 338 -0.29 -12.55 -1.15
CA LEU A 338 -0.10 -11.41 -0.25
C LEU A 338 1.31 -11.34 0.32
N GLN A 339 1.83 -12.48 0.82
CA GLN A 339 3.20 -12.58 1.34
C GLN A 339 4.23 -12.21 0.26
N THR A 340 4.09 -12.75 -0.95
CA THR A 340 5.04 -12.52 -2.04
C THR A 340 5.11 -11.04 -2.41
N VAL A 341 3.95 -10.40 -2.59
CA VAL A 341 3.87 -8.98 -2.96
C VAL A 341 4.39 -8.08 -1.83
N ALA A 342 3.97 -8.34 -0.59
CA ALA A 342 4.39 -7.56 0.56
C ALA A 342 5.91 -7.67 0.80
N THR A 343 6.49 -8.87 0.70
CA THR A 343 7.94 -9.06 0.81
C THR A 343 8.68 -8.34 -0.32
N ARG A 344 8.14 -8.35 -1.54
CA ARG A 344 8.74 -7.68 -2.69
C ARG A 344 8.81 -6.16 -2.52
N PHE A 345 7.75 -5.54 -1.99
CA PHE A 345 7.58 -4.08 -1.95
C PHE A 345 7.63 -3.45 -0.56
N GLY A 346 8.08 -4.18 0.43
CA GLY A 346 8.22 -3.65 1.80
C GLY A 346 9.08 -4.52 2.69
N GLU A 347 9.67 -5.59 2.12
CA GLU A 347 10.60 -6.49 2.83
C GLU A 347 10.03 -6.96 4.17
N ASP A 348 10.85 -6.98 5.22
CA ASP A 348 10.43 -7.42 6.56
C ASP A 348 9.58 -6.36 7.30
N TYR A 349 9.52 -5.13 6.78
CA TYR A 349 8.78 -4.02 7.40
C TYR A 349 7.31 -3.97 6.96
N ALA A 350 6.99 -4.57 5.80
CA ALA A 350 5.63 -4.58 5.29
C ALA A 350 4.65 -5.19 6.28
N LYS A 351 3.55 -4.48 6.53
CA LYS A 351 2.41 -5.06 7.25
C LYS A 351 1.49 -5.78 6.27
N LYS A 352 1.03 -6.94 6.67
CA LYS A 352 0.19 -7.83 5.85
C LYS A 352 -1.11 -8.10 6.57
N VAL A 353 -2.22 -7.84 5.91
CA VAL A 353 -3.55 -8.00 6.47
C VAL A 353 -4.45 -8.75 5.51
N ILE A 354 -5.23 -9.68 6.02
CA ILE A 354 -6.36 -10.24 5.29
C ILE A 354 -7.66 -9.90 6.01
N VAL A 355 -8.58 -9.27 5.29
CA VAL A 355 -9.93 -8.95 5.76
C VAL A 355 -10.90 -9.87 5.02
N PHE A 356 -11.69 -10.66 5.74
CA PHE A 356 -12.62 -11.55 5.08
C PHE A 356 -13.93 -11.72 5.83
N THR A 357 -15.00 -11.86 5.05
CA THR A 357 -16.35 -12.10 5.52
C THR A 357 -16.67 -13.59 5.49
N SER A 358 -17.71 -13.99 6.21
CA SER A 358 -18.27 -15.36 6.12
C SER A 358 -17.25 -16.50 6.28
N PRO A 359 -16.44 -16.53 7.37
CA PRO A 359 -15.45 -17.58 7.60
C PRO A 359 -16.07 -18.99 7.63
N GLU A 360 -17.36 -19.12 7.96
CA GLU A 360 -18.11 -20.38 7.91
C GLU A 360 -18.17 -20.98 6.51
N MET A 361 -18.02 -20.18 5.45
CA MET A 361 -17.99 -20.65 4.06
C MET A 361 -16.68 -21.35 3.70
N LEU A 362 -15.59 -21.12 4.44
CA LEU A 362 -14.29 -21.76 4.24
C LEU A 362 -14.28 -23.22 4.71
N ARG A 363 -15.36 -23.68 5.34
CA ARG A 363 -15.59 -25.05 5.80
C ARG A 363 -14.42 -25.56 6.65
N GLY A 364 -13.95 -26.80 6.45
CA GLY A 364 -12.84 -27.38 7.20
C GLY A 364 -11.47 -26.73 7.02
N ASN A 365 -11.33 -25.73 6.15
CA ASN A 365 -10.05 -25.05 5.86
C ASN A 365 -9.77 -23.83 6.74
N LEU A 366 -10.73 -23.37 7.54
CA LEU A 366 -10.57 -22.13 8.31
C LEU A 366 -9.38 -22.18 9.28
N GLU A 367 -9.25 -23.26 10.05
CA GLU A 367 -8.13 -23.41 11.00
C GLU A 367 -6.78 -23.54 10.29
N PHE A 368 -6.75 -24.18 9.12
CA PHE A 368 -5.55 -24.23 8.29
C PHE A 368 -5.16 -22.84 7.78
N ILE A 369 -6.12 -22.04 7.31
CA ILE A 369 -5.89 -20.66 6.85
C ILE A 369 -5.41 -19.79 8.01
N ARG A 370 -6.01 -19.92 9.21
CA ARG A 370 -5.58 -19.19 10.41
C ARG A 370 -4.14 -19.51 10.77
N GLY A 371 -3.80 -20.81 10.85
CA GLY A 371 -2.44 -21.25 11.15
C GLY A 371 -1.42 -20.72 10.12
N ARG A 372 -1.76 -20.80 8.83
CA ARG A 372 -0.88 -20.26 7.78
C ARG A 372 -0.71 -18.75 7.84
N ALA A 373 -1.78 -18.01 8.12
CA ALA A 373 -1.69 -16.56 8.30
C ALA A 373 -0.77 -16.21 9.48
N ASP A 374 -0.88 -16.94 10.60
CA ASP A 374 -0.02 -16.73 11.78
C ASP A 374 1.45 -17.05 11.45
N ASP A 375 1.74 -18.18 10.77
CA ASP A 375 3.10 -18.56 10.34
C ASP A 375 3.75 -17.48 9.45
N MET A 376 2.96 -16.77 8.64
CA MET A 376 3.43 -15.74 7.71
C MET A 376 3.40 -14.32 8.32
N GLY A 377 2.98 -14.17 9.56
CA GLY A 377 2.79 -12.85 10.19
C GLY A 377 1.72 -12.01 9.48
N ILE A 378 0.70 -12.66 8.90
CA ILE A 378 -0.44 -12.00 8.27
C ILE A 378 -1.53 -11.81 9.32
N ARG A 379 -1.88 -10.55 9.60
CA ARG A 379 -2.97 -10.22 10.49
C ARG A 379 -4.31 -10.52 9.86
N ARG A 380 -5.22 -11.09 10.63
CA ARG A 380 -6.59 -11.39 10.18
C ARG A 380 -7.59 -10.43 10.80
N ILE A 381 -8.54 -9.96 9.98
CA ILE A 381 -9.77 -9.32 10.41
C ILE A 381 -10.93 -10.14 9.85
N GLU A 382 -11.55 -10.91 10.71
CA GLU A 382 -12.60 -11.86 10.37
C GLU A 382 -13.96 -11.29 10.70
N ASN A 383 -14.96 -11.53 9.84
CA ASN A 383 -16.35 -11.06 10.03
C ASN A 383 -16.49 -9.56 10.31
N PRO A 384 -15.94 -8.67 9.49
CA PRO A 384 -16.13 -7.23 9.70
C PRO A 384 -17.60 -6.81 9.66
N ASP A 385 -18.47 -7.60 9.03
CA ASP A 385 -19.92 -7.43 8.97
C ASP A 385 -20.64 -7.81 10.25
N GLY A 386 -20.05 -8.68 11.08
CA GLY A 386 -20.61 -9.14 12.36
C GLY A 386 -20.19 -8.31 13.58
N ILE A 387 -19.33 -7.33 13.42
CA ILE A 387 -18.83 -6.46 14.49
C ILE A 387 -19.31 -5.01 14.32
N SER A 388 -19.20 -4.20 15.37
CA SER A 388 -19.51 -2.78 15.28
C SER A 388 -18.48 -2.03 14.43
N ASP A 389 -18.89 -0.92 13.81
CA ASP A 389 -17.99 -0.06 13.03
C ASP A 389 -16.82 0.44 13.88
N ALA A 390 -17.04 0.78 15.16
CA ALA A 390 -15.99 1.19 16.08
C ALA A 390 -14.96 0.07 16.34
N GLU A 391 -15.41 -1.17 16.46
CA GLU A 391 -14.52 -2.32 16.63
C GLU A 391 -13.74 -2.60 15.34
N PHE A 392 -14.37 -2.49 14.18
CA PHE A 392 -13.70 -2.63 12.91
C PHE A 392 -12.60 -1.58 12.72
N GLU A 393 -12.88 -0.31 13.03
CA GLU A 393 -11.90 0.78 13.01
C GLU A 393 -10.77 0.54 14.01
N ARG A 394 -11.07 0.05 15.22
CA ARG A 394 -10.05 -0.32 16.21
C ARG A 394 -9.10 -1.40 15.69
N LEU A 395 -9.64 -2.43 15.02
CA LEU A 395 -8.84 -3.48 14.41
C LEU A 395 -7.96 -2.94 13.29
N LEU A 396 -8.50 -2.10 12.41
CA LEU A 396 -7.74 -1.45 11.33
C LEU A 396 -6.66 -0.50 11.88
N LYS A 397 -6.98 0.28 12.91
CA LYS A 397 -6.01 1.16 13.58
C LYS A 397 -4.84 0.38 14.17
N SER A 398 -5.09 -0.81 14.69
CA SER A 398 -4.06 -1.62 15.35
C SER A 398 -3.15 -2.39 14.39
N VAL A 399 -3.39 -2.33 13.08
CA VAL A 399 -2.60 -3.07 12.08
C VAL A 399 -1.13 -2.64 12.07
N TYR A 400 -0.84 -1.38 12.28
CA TYR A 400 0.53 -0.86 12.25
C TYR A 400 1.28 -1.04 13.58
N LEU A 401 0.56 -1.35 14.66
CA LEU A 401 1.17 -1.44 16.01
C LEU A 401 1.98 -2.71 16.28
N ASN A 402 1.88 -3.71 15.38
CA ASN A 402 2.52 -5.01 15.58
C ASN A 402 3.60 -5.26 14.51
#